data_202e74cc04e2cdbc0228353738bbb4b5
#
_entry.id   202e74cc04e2cdbc0228353738bbb4b5
#
_cell.length_a   1.000
_cell.length_b   1.000
_cell.length_c   1.000
_cell.angle_alpha   90.00
_cell.angle_beta   90.00
_cell.angle_gamma   90.00
#
_symmetry.space_group_name_H-M   'P 1'
#
loop_
_entity.id
_entity.type
_entity.pdbx_description
1 polymer ?
#
loop_
_entity_poly.entity_id
_entity_poly.type
_entity_poly.pdbx_seq_one_letter_code
_entity_poly.pdbx_strand_id
1 'polypeptide(L)'
;MFPRKREVPPPLVRELAVDGIPVTVTCRVLKIARQPYYRWLQSPVTDADLVEAYRANALFDAHKDDPEFGYRFLLDEAKEAGQDMAARTAWRICSDLGWWSAFGKPKRGKAKRPGPPVHDDLCAVTDKHGVVRHVFAADAPNQLWLSDITEHRTAEGKLYMCAIKDVYSNRIVGYSIDSRMKSRLAVAALNNAVARRGDVAGGVVHTDRGSQFRSRKFVHALNRHCMVGSMGRVGAAGDNAAMESFFALLQKNVLDRRTWETRDELRIAMVTWIERTYHRRRRQAGLGRLTPIEYEAIMTTPATQAA
;
A
#
# COMPACT_ATOMS: atom_id res chain seq x y z
N MET A 1 24.24 15.08 -0.33
CA MET A 1 25.51 15.38 -1.02
C MET A 1 26.01 14.10 -1.68
N PHE A 2 25.92 14.02 -3.00
CA PHE A 2 26.15 12.75 -3.72
C PHE A 2 27.58 12.67 -4.19
N PRO A 3 28.29 11.56 -3.99
CA PRO A 3 29.62 11.40 -4.54
C PRO A 3 29.52 11.05 -6.03
N ARG A 4 29.40 12.04 -6.89
CA ARG A 4 29.89 11.89 -8.25
C ARG A 4 31.40 11.80 -8.17
N LYS A 5 31.98 10.71 -8.75
CA LYS A 5 33.41 10.51 -9.01
C LYS A 5 34.31 11.64 -8.52
N ARG A 6 35.05 11.40 -7.42
CA ARG A 6 36.28 12.13 -7.00
C ARG A 6 36.43 13.59 -7.47
N GLU A 7 35.39 14.39 -7.41
CA GLU A 7 35.52 15.82 -7.45
C GLU A 7 35.78 16.28 -6.02
N VAL A 8 36.94 16.82 -5.80
CA VAL A 8 37.25 17.49 -4.53
C VAL A 8 36.21 18.62 -4.40
N PRO A 9 35.41 18.62 -3.33
CA PRO A 9 34.29 19.55 -3.27
C PRO A 9 34.81 21.00 -3.27
N PRO A 10 34.29 21.89 -4.12
CA PRO A 10 34.64 23.31 -4.12
C PRO A 10 34.58 23.97 -2.72
N PRO A 11 33.70 23.57 -1.78
CA PRO A 11 33.73 24.02 -0.40
C PRO A 11 35.09 23.86 0.29
N LEU A 12 35.78 22.72 0.12
CA LEU A 12 37.10 22.53 0.71
C LEU A 12 38.14 23.55 0.21
N VAL A 13 38.12 23.89 -1.08
CA VAL A 13 39.02 24.88 -1.63
C VAL A 13 38.73 26.27 -1.01
N ARG A 14 37.47 26.59 -0.72
CA ARG A 14 37.05 27.82 -0.06
C ARG A 14 37.52 27.85 1.39
N GLU A 15 37.32 26.79 2.14
CA GLU A 15 37.76 26.66 3.53
C GLU A 15 39.27 26.90 3.65
N LEU A 16 40.07 26.20 2.85
CA LEU A 16 41.52 26.37 2.83
C LEU A 16 41.95 27.76 2.38
N ALA A 17 41.19 28.41 1.49
CA ALA A 17 41.46 29.80 1.11
C ALA A 17 41.18 30.80 2.25
N VAL A 18 40.16 30.56 3.08
CA VAL A 18 39.87 31.35 4.29
C VAL A 18 41.01 31.15 5.32
N ASP A 19 41.58 29.96 5.42
CA ASP A 19 42.72 29.64 6.28
C ASP A 19 44.06 30.17 5.73
N GLY A 20 44.04 31.00 4.66
CA GLY A 20 45.19 31.66 4.10
C GLY A 20 45.98 30.84 3.06
N ILE A 21 45.53 29.67 2.67
CA ILE A 21 46.16 28.85 1.65
C ILE A 21 45.71 29.31 0.24
N PRO A 22 46.64 29.79 -0.63
CA PRO A 22 46.25 30.27 -1.95
C PRO A 22 45.51 29.20 -2.78
N VAL A 23 44.39 29.57 -3.40
CA VAL A 23 43.58 28.70 -4.27
C VAL A 23 44.42 28.00 -5.34
N THR A 24 45.43 28.69 -5.87
CA THR A 24 46.35 28.14 -6.85
C THR A 24 47.15 26.97 -6.31
N VAL A 25 47.57 27.02 -5.07
CA VAL A 25 48.30 25.96 -4.38
C VAL A 25 47.37 24.76 -4.11
N THR A 26 46.23 25.02 -3.51
CA THR A 26 45.21 24.01 -3.24
C THR A 26 44.80 23.25 -4.50
N CYS A 27 44.44 23.97 -5.57
CA CYS A 27 44.07 23.33 -6.83
C CYS A 27 45.19 22.50 -7.45
N ARG A 28 46.45 22.96 -7.37
CA ARG A 28 47.61 22.23 -7.86
C ARG A 28 47.85 20.95 -7.09
N VAL A 29 47.80 20.99 -5.77
CA VAL A 29 47.96 19.82 -4.89
C VAL A 29 46.86 18.79 -5.10
N LEU A 30 45.62 19.25 -5.26
CA LEU A 30 44.46 18.41 -5.46
C LEU A 30 44.29 17.94 -6.95
N LYS A 31 45.17 18.41 -7.84
CA LYS A 31 45.16 18.11 -9.29
C LYS A 31 43.81 18.45 -9.95
N ILE A 32 43.21 19.59 -9.58
CA ILE A 32 41.96 20.11 -10.13
C ILE A 32 42.21 21.43 -10.87
N ALA A 33 41.37 21.71 -11.87
CA ALA A 33 41.39 22.99 -12.55
C ALA A 33 40.79 24.06 -11.64
N ARG A 34 41.30 25.34 -11.74
CA ARG A 34 40.82 26.45 -10.95
C ARG A 34 39.45 27.00 -11.43
N GLN A 35 39.18 26.89 -12.70
CA GLN A 35 37.99 27.45 -13.33
C GLN A 35 36.65 26.90 -12.77
N PRO A 36 36.49 25.58 -12.49
CA PRO A 36 35.33 25.03 -11.81
C PRO A 36 35.08 25.63 -10.43
N TYR A 37 36.16 25.92 -9.67
CA TYR A 37 36.05 26.54 -8.37
C TYR A 37 35.47 27.97 -8.45
N TYR A 38 36.00 28.82 -9.36
CA TYR A 38 35.50 30.19 -9.52
C TYR A 38 34.07 30.21 -10.09
N ARG A 39 33.73 29.31 -10.97
CA ARG A 39 32.35 29.16 -11.45
C ARG A 39 31.39 28.77 -10.30
N TRP A 40 31.82 27.84 -9.45
CA TRP A 40 31.04 27.51 -8.26
C TRP A 40 30.90 28.67 -7.28
N LEU A 41 31.93 29.51 -7.11
CA LEU A 41 31.82 30.72 -6.27
C LEU A 41 30.77 31.73 -6.79
N GLN A 42 30.63 31.84 -8.10
CA GLN A 42 29.63 32.71 -8.71
C GLN A 42 28.20 32.16 -8.61
N SER A 43 28.05 30.83 -8.71
CA SER A 43 26.76 30.15 -8.62
C SER A 43 26.93 28.83 -7.86
N PRO A 44 26.90 28.86 -6.49
CA PRO A 44 27.10 27.69 -5.66
C PRO A 44 25.98 26.64 -5.81
N VAL A 45 24.80 27.09 -6.18
CA VAL A 45 23.62 26.27 -6.47
C VAL A 45 23.16 26.60 -7.88
N THR A 46 23.14 25.62 -8.75
CA THR A 46 22.64 25.80 -10.13
C THR A 46 21.13 25.55 -10.18
N ASP A 47 20.46 26.09 -11.20
CA ASP A 47 19.04 25.80 -11.45
C ASP A 47 18.78 24.30 -11.59
N ALA A 48 19.73 23.55 -12.15
CA ALA A 48 19.65 22.09 -12.24
C ALA A 48 19.67 21.41 -10.86
N ASP A 49 20.49 21.91 -9.91
CA ASP A 49 20.54 21.41 -8.54
C ASP A 49 19.23 21.71 -7.80
N LEU A 50 18.65 22.90 -8.01
CA LEU A 50 17.36 23.28 -7.45
C LEU A 50 16.24 22.37 -7.98
N VAL A 51 16.16 22.18 -9.29
CA VAL A 51 15.17 21.29 -9.91
C VAL A 51 15.32 19.87 -9.39
N GLU A 52 16.55 19.35 -9.26
CA GLU A 52 16.80 18.02 -8.70
C GLU A 52 16.38 17.93 -7.23
N ALA A 53 16.62 18.98 -6.43
CA ALA A 53 16.19 19.05 -5.04
C ALA A 53 14.66 19.02 -4.90
N TYR A 54 13.93 19.78 -5.70
CA TYR A 54 12.46 19.77 -5.69
C TYR A 54 11.90 18.40 -6.10
N ARG A 55 12.48 17.76 -7.12
CA ARG A 55 12.13 16.40 -7.53
C ARG A 55 12.40 15.37 -6.43
N ALA A 56 13.54 15.49 -5.78
CA ALA A 56 13.89 14.60 -4.66
C ALA A 56 12.93 14.79 -3.49
N ASN A 57 12.57 16.02 -3.14
CA ASN A 57 11.61 16.28 -2.07
C ASN A 57 10.23 15.67 -2.38
N ALA A 58 9.70 15.87 -3.58
CA ALA A 58 8.41 15.29 -3.96
C ALA A 58 8.42 13.75 -3.93
N LEU A 59 9.51 13.12 -4.39
CA LEU A 59 9.68 11.66 -4.27
C LEU A 59 9.83 11.21 -2.82
N PHE A 60 10.47 12.00 -1.96
CA PHE A 60 10.63 11.72 -0.54
C PHE A 60 9.29 11.78 0.19
N ASP A 61 8.51 12.84 -0.02
CA ASP A 61 7.22 13.01 0.62
C ASP A 61 6.27 11.87 0.24
N ALA A 62 6.23 11.49 -1.04
CA ALA A 62 5.47 10.34 -1.50
C ALA A 62 5.95 9.02 -0.85
N HIS A 63 7.28 8.81 -0.74
CA HIS A 63 7.84 7.61 -0.10
C HIS A 63 7.60 7.58 1.41
N LYS A 64 7.63 8.74 2.07
CA LYS A 64 7.33 8.86 3.50
C LYS A 64 5.87 8.53 3.80
N ASP A 65 4.96 8.97 2.94
CA ASP A 65 3.53 8.72 3.08
C ASP A 65 3.17 7.26 2.79
N ASP A 66 3.81 6.64 1.77
CA ASP A 66 3.62 5.22 1.43
C ASP A 66 4.98 4.53 1.11
N PRO A 67 5.68 3.99 2.13
CA PRO A 67 7.00 3.36 1.97
C PRO A 67 7.02 2.13 1.06
N GLU A 68 5.86 1.62 0.68
CA GLU A 68 5.75 0.44 -0.18
C GLU A 68 5.73 0.78 -1.66
N PHE A 69 5.55 2.05 -1.99
CA PHE A 69 5.62 2.49 -3.37
C PHE A 69 7.03 2.29 -3.94
N GLY A 70 7.11 1.59 -5.06
CA GLY A 70 8.31 1.60 -5.89
C GLY A 70 8.42 2.91 -6.68
N TYR A 71 9.61 3.21 -7.21
CA TYR A 71 9.89 4.48 -7.88
C TYR A 71 8.88 4.89 -8.97
N ARG A 72 8.17 3.93 -9.62
CA ARG A 72 7.16 4.25 -10.63
C ARG A 72 5.92 4.91 -10.04
N PHE A 73 5.46 4.44 -8.89
CA PHE A 73 4.35 5.05 -8.18
C PHE A 73 4.76 6.36 -7.51
N LEU A 74 5.99 6.41 -6.94
CA LEU A 74 6.54 7.66 -6.42
C LEU A 74 6.64 8.72 -7.52
N LEU A 75 6.97 8.34 -8.75
CA LEU A 75 6.99 9.24 -9.90
C LEU A 75 5.60 9.80 -10.23
N ASP A 76 4.57 8.95 -10.16
CA ASP A 76 3.19 9.38 -10.44
C ASP A 76 2.73 10.40 -9.37
N GLU A 77 3.00 10.14 -8.09
CA GLU A 77 2.71 11.08 -6.99
C GLU A 77 3.50 12.40 -7.14
N ALA A 78 4.80 12.32 -7.49
CA ALA A 78 5.61 13.51 -7.71
C ALA A 78 5.11 14.36 -8.88
N LYS A 79 4.59 13.73 -9.94
CA LYS A 79 3.96 14.45 -11.07
C LYS A 79 2.68 15.15 -10.65
N GLU A 80 1.85 14.54 -9.83
CA GLU A 80 0.66 15.17 -9.27
C GLU A 80 0.99 16.35 -8.36
N ALA A 81 2.13 16.27 -7.66
CA ALA A 81 2.69 17.39 -6.89
C ALA A 81 3.37 18.46 -7.77
N GLY A 82 3.24 18.39 -9.11
CA GLY A 82 3.78 19.38 -10.05
C GLY A 82 5.26 19.18 -10.41
N GLN A 83 5.88 18.06 -10.02
CA GLN A 83 7.29 17.78 -10.33
C GLN A 83 7.41 16.74 -11.45
N ASP A 84 7.44 17.23 -12.69
CA ASP A 84 7.63 16.35 -13.86
C ASP A 84 9.08 15.90 -14.00
N MET A 85 9.27 14.61 -14.27
CA MET A 85 10.56 14.01 -14.55
C MET A 85 10.42 12.68 -15.30
N ALA A 86 11.50 12.28 -16.00
CA ALA A 86 11.55 10.97 -16.64
C ALA A 86 11.66 9.85 -15.59
N ALA A 87 11.10 8.67 -15.89
CA ALA A 87 11.14 7.49 -15.02
C ALA A 87 12.59 7.08 -14.62
N ARG A 88 13.54 7.26 -15.54
CA ARG A 88 14.98 7.00 -15.27
C ARG A 88 15.54 7.98 -14.22
N THR A 89 15.10 9.23 -14.22
CA THR A 89 15.50 10.23 -13.22
C THR A 89 14.95 9.89 -11.84
N ALA A 90 13.67 9.55 -11.75
CA ALA A 90 13.06 9.10 -10.50
C ALA A 90 13.74 7.85 -9.95
N TRP A 91 14.00 6.86 -10.81
CA TRP A 91 14.75 5.65 -10.42
C TRP A 91 16.14 5.98 -9.87
N ARG A 92 16.89 6.88 -10.54
CA ARG A 92 18.24 7.30 -10.11
C ARG A 92 18.18 7.97 -8.73
N ILE A 93 17.28 8.94 -8.55
CA ILE A 93 17.14 9.67 -7.27
C ILE A 93 16.77 8.70 -6.15
N CYS A 94 15.78 7.83 -6.36
CA CYS A 94 15.38 6.83 -5.36
C CYS A 94 16.51 5.84 -5.04
N SER A 95 17.28 5.41 -6.06
CA SER A 95 18.43 4.51 -5.87
C SER A 95 19.55 5.16 -5.08
N ASP A 96 19.90 6.39 -5.44
CA ASP A 96 20.98 7.15 -4.80
C ASP A 96 20.66 7.45 -3.32
N LEU A 97 19.38 7.61 -2.99
CA LEU A 97 18.89 7.92 -1.63
C LEU A 97 18.42 6.70 -0.84
N GLY A 98 18.44 5.52 -1.46
CA GLY A 98 18.07 4.25 -0.81
C GLY A 98 16.57 4.12 -0.54
N TRP A 99 15.71 4.82 -1.29
CA TRP A 99 14.26 4.75 -1.16
C TRP A 99 13.70 3.59 -1.97
N TRP A 100 13.79 2.40 -1.39
CA TRP A 100 13.29 1.17 -1.98
C TRP A 100 11.92 0.83 -1.41
N SER A 101 11.09 0.20 -2.23
CA SER A 101 9.85 -0.40 -1.75
C SER A 101 10.10 -1.38 -0.60
N ALA A 102 9.40 -1.21 0.51
CA ALA A 102 9.60 -1.98 1.74
C ALA A 102 8.96 -3.39 1.69
N PHE A 103 8.97 -4.09 0.56
CA PHE A 103 8.48 -5.46 0.48
C PHE A 103 9.38 -6.45 1.23
N GLY A 104 8.93 -6.90 2.41
CA GLY A 104 9.53 -8.02 3.15
C GLY A 104 8.76 -9.33 2.94
N LYS A 105 9.44 -10.48 2.95
CA LYS A 105 8.75 -11.79 2.95
C LYS A 105 7.99 -11.99 4.26
N PRO A 106 6.69 -12.39 4.22
CA PRO A 106 5.93 -12.65 5.45
C PRO A 106 6.49 -13.85 6.21
N LYS A 107 6.62 -13.73 7.55
CA LYS A 107 6.96 -14.86 8.43
C LYS A 107 5.73 -15.76 8.58
N ARG A 108 5.83 -17.03 8.17
CA ARG A 108 4.77 -18.01 8.35
C ARG A 108 4.61 -18.38 9.83
N GLY A 109 3.49 -18.02 10.45
CA GLY A 109 3.07 -18.51 11.75
C GLY A 109 2.44 -19.91 11.67
N LYS A 110 2.50 -20.70 12.75
CA LYS A 110 1.79 -22.00 12.84
C LYS A 110 0.28 -21.73 12.92
N ALA A 111 -0.46 -22.05 11.87
CA ALA A 111 -1.91 -21.95 11.84
C ALA A 111 -2.57 -23.05 12.70
N LYS A 112 -3.58 -22.71 13.51
CA LYS A 112 -4.47 -23.69 14.15
C LYS A 112 -5.28 -24.39 13.08
N ARG A 113 -5.54 -25.71 13.24
CA ARG A 113 -6.39 -26.48 12.32
C ARG A 113 -7.79 -25.87 12.27
N PRO A 114 -8.25 -25.38 11.12
CA PRO A 114 -9.61 -24.85 10.98
C PRO A 114 -10.65 -25.97 11.06
N GLY A 115 -11.86 -25.62 11.45
CA GLY A 115 -12.97 -26.57 11.49
C GLY A 115 -13.59 -26.86 10.12
N PRO A 116 -14.63 -27.72 10.03
CA PRO A 116 -15.30 -28.05 8.77
C PRO A 116 -15.93 -26.80 8.11
N PRO A 117 -16.02 -26.75 6.77
CA PRO A 117 -16.68 -25.65 6.07
C PRO A 117 -18.20 -25.66 6.35
N VAL A 118 -18.82 -24.49 6.28
CA VAL A 118 -20.28 -24.30 6.33
C VAL A 118 -20.84 -23.79 4.99
N HIS A 119 -19.95 -23.49 4.05
CA HIS A 119 -20.26 -23.13 2.67
C HIS A 119 -19.31 -23.86 1.72
N ASP A 120 -19.75 -24.07 0.49
CA ASP A 120 -18.92 -24.60 -0.58
C ASP A 120 -17.87 -23.58 -1.02
N ASP A 121 -16.81 -24.06 -1.68
CA ASP A 121 -15.77 -23.21 -2.23
C ASP A 121 -16.12 -22.80 -3.66
N LEU A 122 -16.74 -21.64 -3.80
CA LEU A 122 -17.20 -21.09 -5.10
C LEU A 122 -16.08 -20.42 -5.89
N CYS A 123 -14.90 -20.20 -5.30
CA CYS A 123 -13.74 -19.61 -5.96
C CYS A 123 -12.75 -20.64 -6.50
N ALA A 124 -12.96 -21.93 -6.19
CA ALA A 124 -12.11 -23.01 -6.65
C ALA A 124 -12.41 -23.38 -8.10
N VAL A 125 -11.39 -23.37 -8.94
CA VAL A 125 -11.44 -23.83 -10.34
C VAL A 125 -10.43 -24.94 -10.51
N THR A 126 -10.86 -26.07 -11.10
CA THR A 126 -9.99 -27.18 -11.43
C THR A 126 -9.48 -27.02 -12.85
N ASP A 127 -8.16 -26.94 -13.03
CA ASP A 127 -7.58 -26.84 -14.36
C ASP A 127 -7.60 -28.19 -15.11
N LYS A 128 -7.24 -28.18 -16.41
CA LYS A 128 -7.20 -29.37 -17.26
C LYS A 128 -6.27 -30.49 -16.79
N HIS A 129 -5.43 -30.21 -15.81
CA HIS A 129 -4.50 -31.17 -15.18
C HIS A 129 -4.99 -31.68 -13.82
N GLY A 130 -6.22 -31.32 -13.40
CA GLY A 130 -6.79 -31.70 -12.11
C GLY A 130 -6.27 -30.88 -10.93
N VAL A 131 -5.50 -29.79 -11.18
CA VAL A 131 -4.99 -28.92 -10.13
C VAL A 131 -6.05 -27.89 -9.78
N VAL A 132 -6.44 -27.84 -8.51
CA VAL A 132 -7.39 -26.86 -7.97
C VAL A 132 -6.66 -25.55 -7.71
N ARG A 133 -7.15 -24.47 -8.31
CA ARG A 133 -6.67 -23.10 -8.10
C ARG A 133 -7.83 -22.20 -7.69
N HIS A 134 -7.57 -21.17 -6.90
CA HIS A 134 -8.55 -20.14 -6.61
C HIS A 134 -8.43 -19.01 -7.63
N VAL A 135 -9.57 -18.64 -8.20
CA VAL A 135 -9.71 -17.51 -9.13
C VAL A 135 -10.57 -16.45 -8.45
N PHE A 136 -9.95 -15.32 -8.16
CA PHE A 136 -10.64 -14.15 -7.59
C PHE A 136 -10.75 -13.11 -8.68
N ALA A 137 -11.82 -13.19 -9.45
CA ALA A 137 -12.16 -12.24 -10.52
C ALA A 137 -13.63 -11.84 -10.40
N ALA A 138 -13.94 -10.61 -10.73
CA ALA A 138 -15.29 -10.06 -10.79
C ALA A 138 -15.37 -9.06 -11.94
N ASP A 139 -16.46 -9.09 -12.71
CA ASP A 139 -16.68 -8.21 -13.86
C ASP A 139 -17.43 -6.93 -13.48
N ALA A 140 -18.00 -6.89 -12.28
CA ALA A 140 -18.71 -5.75 -11.73
C ALA A 140 -18.56 -5.65 -10.21
N PRO A 141 -18.80 -4.47 -9.63
CA PRO A 141 -18.83 -4.30 -8.18
C PRO A 141 -19.85 -5.22 -7.50
N ASN A 142 -19.58 -5.61 -6.27
CA ASN A 142 -20.45 -6.40 -5.39
C ASN A 142 -20.68 -7.86 -5.83
N GLN A 143 -20.02 -8.36 -6.86
CA GLN A 143 -20.13 -9.77 -7.27
C GLN A 143 -19.36 -10.70 -6.35
N LEU A 144 -18.13 -10.33 -5.96
CA LEU A 144 -17.28 -11.15 -5.13
C LEU A 144 -16.55 -10.29 -4.11
N TRP A 145 -16.76 -10.57 -2.84
CA TRP A 145 -16.06 -9.98 -1.72
C TRP A 145 -15.18 -11.00 -1.02
N LEU A 146 -13.98 -10.58 -0.64
CA LEU A 146 -13.08 -11.37 0.21
C LEU A 146 -13.08 -10.78 1.61
N SER A 147 -13.12 -11.63 2.63
CA SER A 147 -13.08 -11.18 4.02
C SER A 147 -12.08 -11.97 4.84
N ASP A 148 -11.39 -11.27 5.74
CA ASP A 148 -10.45 -11.87 6.66
C ASP A 148 -10.30 -11.01 7.93
N ILE A 149 -9.69 -11.60 8.98
CA ILE A 149 -9.48 -10.95 10.27
C ILE A 149 -8.00 -10.95 10.62
N THR A 150 -7.51 -9.76 10.98
CA THR A 150 -6.13 -9.57 11.45
C THR A 150 -6.10 -9.16 12.93
N GLU A 151 -4.99 -9.49 13.61
CA GLU A 151 -4.75 -9.19 15.03
C GLU A 151 -3.53 -8.29 15.18
N HIS A 152 -3.64 -7.27 16.01
CA HIS A 152 -2.55 -6.34 16.34
C HIS A 152 -2.43 -6.12 17.83
N ARG A 153 -1.24 -5.72 18.30
CA ARG A 153 -0.96 -5.45 19.70
C ARG A 153 -0.82 -3.96 19.94
N THR A 154 -1.36 -3.51 21.07
CA THR A 154 -1.11 -2.21 21.68
C THR A 154 -0.67 -2.43 23.14
N ALA A 155 -0.23 -1.40 23.83
CA ALA A 155 0.08 -1.49 25.27
C ALA A 155 -1.17 -1.89 26.09
N GLU A 156 -2.36 -1.47 25.69
CA GLU A 156 -3.64 -1.88 26.30
C GLU A 156 -4.06 -3.33 25.96
N GLY A 157 -3.34 -4.03 25.07
CA GLY A 157 -3.62 -5.40 24.64
C GLY A 157 -4.02 -5.49 23.17
N LYS A 158 -4.67 -6.60 22.80
CA LYS A 158 -4.99 -6.92 21.39
C LYS A 158 -6.13 -6.07 20.84
N LEU A 159 -5.99 -5.73 19.57
CA LEU A 159 -7.03 -5.15 18.72
C LEU A 159 -7.19 -6.02 17.48
N TYR A 160 -8.42 -6.24 17.06
CA TYR A 160 -8.76 -7.08 15.91
C TYR A 160 -9.49 -6.25 14.88
N MET A 161 -9.17 -6.48 13.62
CA MET A 161 -9.87 -5.88 12.49
C MET A 161 -10.37 -6.98 11.56
N CYS A 162 -11.67 -6.96 11.26
CA CYS A 162 -12.24 -7.66 10.11
C CYS A 162 -12.40 -6.68 8.98
N ALA A 163 -11.88 -7.01 7.80
CA ALA A 163 -12.02 -6.22 6.59
C ALA A 163 -12.70 -7.02 5.48
N ILE A 164 -13.50 -6.34 4.66
CA ILE A 164 -14.18 -6.90 3.48
C ILE A 164 -13.73 -6.10 2.27
N LYS A 165 -13.18 -6.78 1.29
CA LYS A 165 -12.61 -6.23 0.07
C LYS A 165 -13.42 -6.67 -1.14
N ASP A 166 -13.83 -5.73 -1.98
CA ASP A 166 -14.41 -6.01 -3.28
C ASP A 166 -13.30 -6.40 -4.27
N VAL A 167 -13.44 -7.55 -4.90
CA VAL A 167 -12.44 -8.07 -5.85
C VAL A 167 -12.35 -7.22 -7.11
N TYR A 168 -13.47 -6.64 -7.55
CA TYR A 168 -13.55 -5.83 -8.75
C TYR A 168 -12.63 -4.61 -8.71
N SER A 169 -12.68 -3.87 -7.61
CA SER A 169 -11.96 -2.59 -7.47
C SER A 169 -10.84 -2.59 -6.44
N ASN A 170 -10.65 -3.70 -5.74
CA ASN A 170 -9.79 -3.78 -4.55
C ASN A 170 -10.20 -2.84 -3.40
N ARG A 171 -11.38 -2.22 -3.45
CA ARG A 171 -11.88 -1.33 -2.42
C ARG A 171 -12.24 -2.09 -1.14
N ILE A 172 -11.86 -1.58 0.01
CA ILE A 172 -12.35 -2.08 1.30
C ILE A 172 -13.75 -1.51 1.51
N VAL A 173 -14.75 -2.33 1.20
CA VAL A 173 -16.16 -1.94 1.23
C VAL A 173 -16.74 -1.94 2.63
N GLY A 174 -16.18 -2.73 3.55
CA GLY A 174 -16.58 -2.74 4.93
C GLY A 174 -15.47 -3.19 5.86
N TYR A 175 -15.46 -2.68 7.07
CA TYR A 175 -14.58 -3.14 8.13
C TYR A 175 -15.19 -2.90 9.50
N SER A 176 -14.68 -3.63 10.48
CA SER A 176 -15.02 -3.46 11.90
C SER A 176 -13.77 -3.72 12.75
N ILE A 177 -13.62 -2.97 13.85
CA ILE A 177 -12.47 -3.04 14.74
C ILE A 177 -12.95 -3.20 16.18
N ASP A 178 -12.47 -4.24 16.88
CA ASP A 178 -12.89 -4.57 18.25
C ASP A 178 -11.70 -5.12 19.06
N SER A 179 -11.76 -4.99 20.37
CA SER A 179 -10.81 -5.59 21.31
C SER A 179 -10.96 -7.12 21.44
N ARG A 180 -12.00 -7.71 20.84
CA ARG A 180 -12.31 -9.14 20.92
C ARG A 180 -12.63 -9.74 19.56
N MET A 181 -11.95 -10.83 19.21
CA MET A 181 -12.18 -11.59 17.97
C MET A 181 -13.39 -12.52 18.11
N LYS A 182 -14.60 -11.93 18.14
CA LYS A 182 -15.88 -12.65 18.20
C LYS A 182 -16.61 -12.57 16.85
N SER A 183 -17.61 -13.44 16.62
CA SER A 183 -18.43 -13.41 15.40
C SER A 183 -19.11 -12.05 15.14
N ARG A 184 -19.42 -11.28 16.18
CA ARG A 184 -19.95 -9.91 16.02
C ARG A 184 -19.02 -8.99 15.22
N LEU A 185 -17.70 -9.22 15.27
CA LEU A 185 -16.73 -8.44 14.50
C LEU A 185 -16.96 -8.65 12.99
N ALA A 186 -17.08 -9.90 12.54
CA ALA A 186 -17.35 -10.22 11.14
C ALA A 186 -18.74 -9.74 10.70
N VAL A 187 -19.77 -9.93 11.55
CA VAL A 187 -21.13 -9.45 11.27
C VAL A 187 -21.18 -7.93 11.15
N ALA A 188 -20.50 -7.19 12.02
CA ALA A 188 -20.44 -5.75 11.95
C ALA A 188 -19.73 -5.27 10.68
N ALA A 189 -18.62 -5.92 10.29
CA ALA A 189 -17.92 -5.60 9.03
C ALA A 189 -18.86 -5.81 7.82
N LEU A 190 -19.60 -6.93 7.78
CA LEU A 190 -20.57 -7.22 6.71
C LEU A 190 -21.69 -6.18 6.66
N ASN A 191 -22.29 -5.85 7.79
CA ASN A 191 -23.35 -4.84 7.84
C ASN A 191 -22.85 -3.46 7.40
N ASN A 192 -21.62 -3.07 7.77
CA ASN A 192 -21.00 -1.83 7.33
C ASN A 192 -20.74 -1.84 5.81
N ALA A 193 -20.32 -2.98 5.24
CA ALA A 193 -20.15 -3.13 3.81
C ALA A 193 -21.48 -2.96 3.06
N VAL A 194 -22.52 -3.65 3.50
CA VAL A 194 -23.86 -3.55 2.91
C VAL A 194 -24.41 -2.12 3.01
N ALA A 195 -24.26 -1.47 4.16
CA ALA A 195 -24.69 -0.08 4.34
C ALA A 195 -24.00 0.91 3.38
N ARG A 196 -22.75 0.62 2.97
CA ARG A 196 -22.00 1.45 2.00
C ARG A 196 -22.35 1.15 0.55
N ARG A 197 -22.73 -0.09 0.23
CA ARG A 197 -22.87 -0.57 -1.15
C ARG A 197 -24.32 -0.61 -1.64
N GLY A 198 -25.28 -0.64 -0.72
CA GLY A 198 -26.71 -0.73 -1.03
C GLY A 198 -27.10 -2.12 -1.51
N ASP A 199 -27.42 -2.27 -2.80
CA ASP A 199 -27.82 -3.56 -3.38
C ASP A 199 -26.59 -4.49 -3.54
N VAL A 200 -26.65 -5.62 -2.83
CA VAL A 200 -25.60 -6.65 -2.79
C VAL A 200 -26.18 -8.05 -2.95
N ALA A 201 -27.48 -8.15 -3.27
CA ALA A 201 -28.15 -9.43 -3.39
C ALA A 201 -27.47 -10.32 -4.47
N GLY A 202 -27.28 -11.59 -4.15
CA GLY A 202 -26.57 -12.55 -5.01
C GLY A 202 -25.05 -12.45 -4.96
N GLY A 203 -24.48 -11.42 -4.33
CA GLY A 203 -23.04 -11.26 -4.16
C GLY A 203 -22.44 -12.39 -3.30
N VAL A 204 -21.24 -12.83 -3.65
CA VAL A 204 -20.50 -13.89 -2.95
C VAL A 204 -19.56 -13.27 -1.93
N VAL A 205 -19.55 -13.79 -0.70
CA VAL A 205 -18.55 -13.45 0.34
C VAL A 205 -17.67 -14.66 0.59
N HIS A 206 -16.44 -14.60 0.13
CA HIS A 206 -15.45 -15.66 0.33
C HIS A 206 -14.60 -15.37 1.57
N THR A 207 -14.44 -16.39 2.42
CA THR A 207 -13.74 -16.29 3.71
C THR A 207 -12.86 -17.52 3.96
N ASP A 208 -11.97 -17.42 4.94
CA ASP A 208 -11.34 -18.59 5.52
C ASP A 208 -12.34 -19.39 6.38
N ARG A 209 -11.88 -20.55 6.91
CA ARG A 209 -12.68 -21.37 7.82
C ARG A 209 -12.60 -20.93 9.29
N GLY A 210 -12.36 -19.67 9.55
CA GLY A 210 -12.35 -19.11 10.90
C GLY A 210 -13.68 -19.31 11.60
N SER A 211 -13.66 -19.52 12.93
CA SER A 211 -14.86 -19.75 13.73
C SER A 211 -15.85 -18.59 13.68
N GLN A 212 -15.36 -17.38 13.40
CA GLN A 212 -16.15 -16.16 13.28
C GLN A 212 -17.07 -16.22 12.07
N PHE A 213 -16.52 -16.63 10.91
CA PHE A 213 -17.22 -16.74 9.64
C PHE A 213 -18.13 -17.99 9.58
N ARG A 214 -17.78 -19.05 10.34
CA ARG A 214 -18.59 -20.27 10.46
C ARG A 214 -19.73 -20.14 11.47
N SER A 215 -19.82 -19.04 12.19
CA SER A 215 -20.83 -18.82 13.22
C SER A 215 -22.23 -18.71 12.61
N ARG A 216 -23.23 -19.26 13.28
CA ARG A 216 -24.66 -19.10 12.89
C ARG A 216 -25.03 -17.62 12.69
N LYS A 217 -24.44 -16.71 13.48
CA LYS A 217 -24.71 -15.27 13.38
C LYS A 217 -24.23 -14.69 12.05
N PHE A 218 -23.06 -15.12 11.56
CA PHE A 218 -22.52 -14.63 10.30
C PHE A 218 -23.29 -15.23 9.10
N VAL A 219 -23.55 -16.54 9.13
CA VAL A 219 -24.36 -17.20 8.10
C VAL A 219 -25.77 -16.57 8.02
N HIS A 220 -26.40 -16.29 9.17
CA HIS A 220 -27.69 -15.61 9.20
C HIS A 220 -27.63 -14.17 8.67
N ALA A 221 -26.52 -13.46 8.91
CA ALA A 221 -26.32 -12.12 8.37
C ALA A 221 -26.16 -12.13 6.84
N LEU A 222 -25.45 -13.11 6.26
CA LEU A 222 -25.37 -13.31 4.81
C LEU A 222 -26.76 -13.55 4.21
N ASN A 223 -27.53 -14.47 4.78
CA ASN A 223 -28.89 -14.80 4.32
C ASN A 223 -29.82 -13.58 4.37
N ARG A 224 -29.74 -12.76 5.43
CA ARG A 224 -30.55 -11.56 5.59
C ARG A 224 -30.28 -10.54 4.48
N HIS A 225 -29.07 -10.48 3.98
CA HIS A 225 -28.67 -9.60 2.89
C HIS A 225 -28.74 -10.27 1.53
N CYS A 226 -29.33 -11.47 1.42
CA CYS A 226 -29.44 -12.27 0.22
C CYS A 226 -28.08 -12.52 -0.45
N MET A 227 -27.01 -12.64 0.35
CA MET A 227 -25.65 -12.93 -0.12
C MET A 227 -25.30 -14.39 0.03
N VAL A 228 -24.38 -14.88 -0.79
CA VAL A 228 -23.92 -16.26 -0.83
C VAL A 228 -22.57 -16.37 -0.11
N GLY A 229 -22.46 -17.29 0.84
CA GLY A 229 -21.19 -17.59 1.50
C GLY A 229 -20.33 -18.53 0.66
N SER A 230 -19.00 -18.32 0.68
CA SER A 230 -18.01 -19.21 0.10
C SER A 230 -16.84 -19.40 1.08
N MET A 231 -16.26 -20.61 1.13
CA MET A 231 -15.14 -20.92 2.04
C MET A 231 -14.05 -21.70 1.36
N GLY A 232 -12.83 -21.20 1.43
CA GLY A 232 -11.63 -21.85 0.92
C GLY A 232 -11.32 -23.18 1.60
N ARG A 233 -10.43 -23.98 1.03
CA ARG A 233 -9.94 -25.24 1.59
C ARG A 233 -8.78 -24.99 2.56
N VAL A 234 -8.63 -25.88 3.54
CA VAL A 234 -7.51 -25.81 4.49
C VAL A 234 -6.18 -26.01 3.77
N GLY A 235 -5.31 -25.01 3.84
CA GLY A 235 -3.92 -25.12 3.38
C GLY A 235 -3.71 -24.94 1.89
N ALA A 236 -4.71 -24.49 1.13
CA ALA A 236 -4.49 -24.06 -0.24
C ALA A 236 -3.69 -22.75 -0.23
N ALA A 237 -2.49 -22.78 -0.79
CA ALA A 237 -1.66 -21.58 -0.92
C ALA A 237 -2.39 -20.59 -1.85
N GLY A 238 -2.74 -19.40 -1.34
CA GLY A 238 -3.41 -18.37 -2.10
C GLY A 238 -4.91 -18.22 -1.88
N ASP A 239 -5.54 -19.01 -0.98
CA ASP A 239 -6.97 -18.91 -0.65
C ASP A 239 -7.44 -17.49 -0.28
N ASN A 240 -6.53 -16.61 0.10
CA ASN A 240 -6.85 -15.23 0.46
C ASN A 240 -5.70 -14.24 0.16
N ALA A 241 -4.94 -14.52 -0.91
CA ALA A 241 -3.75 -13.72 -1.27
C ALA A 241 -4.04 -12.23 -1.40
N ALA A 242 -5.25 -11.87 -1.85
CA ALA A 242 -5.65 -10.47 -1.98
C ALA A 242 -5.89 -9.79 -0.63
N MET A 243 -6.41 -10.52 0.38
CA MET A 243 -6.53 -10.01 1.75
C MET A 243 -5.18 -10.01 2.47
N GLU A 244 -4.35 -11.05 2.26
CA GLU A 244 -2.98 -11.07 2.77
C GLU A 244 -2.18 -9.86 2.27
N SER A 245 -2.30 -9.52 0.98
CA SER A 245 -1.68 -8.34 0.40
C SER A 245 -2.16 -7.05 1.06
N PHE A 246 -3.47 -6.88 1.27
CA PHE A 246 -4.02 -5.72 1.95
C PHE A 246 -3.52 -5.61 3.40
N PHE A 247 -3.52 -6.70 4.15
CA PHE A 247 -3.04 -6.68 5.53
C PHE A 247 -1.53 -6.46 5.64
N ALA A 248 -0.74 -6.96 4.68
CA ALA A 248 0.68 -6.66 4.60
C ALA A 248 0.93 -5.16 4.36
N LEU A 249 0.10 -4.52 3.53
CA LEU A 249 0.15 -3.07 3.33
C LEU A 249 -0.21 -2.32 4.62
N LEU A 250 -1.31 -2.69 5.28
CA LEU A 250 -1.71 -2.11 6.56
C LEU A 250 -0.61 -2.28 7.62
N GLN A 251 -0.01 -3.48 7.70
CA GLN A 251 1.08 -3.77 8.61
C GLN A 251 2.21 -2.76 8.47
N LYS A 252 2.70 -2.56 7.26
CA LYS A 252 3.87 -1.71 7.01
C LYS A 252 3.56 -0.21 7.08
N ASN A 253 2.37 0.20 6.64
CA ASN A 253 2.02 1.61 6.56
C ASN A 253 1.45 2.18 7.86
N VAL A 254 0.92 1.33 8.72
CA VAL A 254 0.31 1.76 10.00
C VAL A 254 0.97 1.07 11.17
N LEU A 255 0.96 -0.27 11.20
CA LEU A 255 1.21 -1.02 12.42
C LEU A 255 2.67 -1.01 12.83
N ASP A 256 3.59 -1.19 11.89
CA ASP A 256 5.04 -1.24 12.12
C ASP A 256 5.67 0.16 12.19
N ARG A 257 4.87 1.24 12.04
CA ARG A 257 5.39 2.62 12.02
C ARG A 257 5.80 3.10 13.40
N ARG A 258 5.16 2.62 14.45
CA ARG A 258 5.46 2.91 15.85
C ARG A 258 4.84 1.89 16.78
N THR A 259 5.20 1.93 18.06
CA THR A 259 4.45 1.29 19.14
C THR A 259 3.17 2.07 19.43
N TRP A 260 2.09 1.36 19.69
CA TRP A 260 0.75 1.92 19.93
C TRP A 260 0.40 1.79 21.41
N GLU A 261 0.18 2.92 22.08
CA GLU A 261 -0.17 2.93 23.50
C GLU A 261 -1.61 2.47 23.69
N THR A 262 -2.55 3.03 22.94
CA THR A 262 -3.96 2.73 23.11
C THR A 262 -4.57 2.06 21.87
N ARG A 263 -5.66 1.31 22.09
CA ARG A 263 -6.45 0.73 20.99
C ARG A 263 -7.12 1.82 20.15
N ASP A 264 -7.47 2.95 20.73
CA ASP A 264 -8.15 4.04 20.03
C ASP A 264 -7.20 4.79 19.08
N GLU A 265 -5.95 5.03 19.50
CA GLU A 265 -4.94 5.58 18.61
C GLU A 265 -4.73 4.70 17.37
N LEU A 266 -4.56 3.38 17.60
CA LEU A 266 -4.39 2.45 16.50
C LEU A 266 -5.63 2.38 15.61
N ARG A 267 -6.83 2.36 16.20
CA ARG A 267 -8.09 2.36 15.45
C ARG A 267 -8.19 3.58 14.53
N ILE A 268 -7.92 4.78 15.05
CA ILE A 268 -7.96 6.02 14.29
C ILE A 268 -6.94 5.97 13.14
N ALA A 269 -5.72 5.52 13.40
CA ALA A 269 -4.68 5.42 12.37
C ALA A 269 -5.08 4.43 11.25
N MET A 270 -5.61 3.25 11.59
CA MET A 270 -6.08 2.26 10.61
C MET A 270 -7.20 2.84 9.74
N VAL A 271 -8.21 3.45 10.34
CA VAL A 271 -9.34 4.06 9.61
C VAL A 271 -8.86 5.19 8.71
N THR A 272 -8.02 6.07 9.23
CA THR A 272 -7.47 7.21 8.47
C THR A 272 -6.68 6.72 7.26
N TRP A 273 -5.81 5.72 7.45
CA TRP A 273 -5.03 5.17 6.35
C TRP A 273 -5.91 4.50 5.30
N ILE A 274 -6.91 3.70 5.69
CA ILE A 274 -7.83 3.06 4.74
C ILE A 274 -8.57 4.11 3.91
N GLU A 275 -9.20 5.08 4.56
CA GLU A 275 -10.09 6.01 3.88
C GLU A 275 -9.34 7.09 3.09
N ARG A 276 -8.20 7.59 3.58
CA ARG A 276 -7.46 8.68 2.94
C ARG A 276 -6.36 8.17 2.01
N THR A 277 -5.59 7.16 2.44
CA THR A 277 -4.43 6.70 1.68
C THR A 277 -4.78 5.54 0.76
N TYR A 278 -5.27 4.42 1.31
CA TYR A 278 -5.52 3.22 0.53
C TYR A 278 -6.59 3.44 -0.55
N HIS A 279 -7.70 4.08 -0.20
CA HIS A 279 -8.82 4.29 -1.13
C HIS A 279 -8.59 5.42 -2.15
N ARG A 280 -7.87 6.50 -1.76
CA ARG A 280 -7.85 7.77 -2.53
C ARG A 280 -6.50 8.15 -3.09
N ARG A 281 -5.40 7.59 -2.57
CA ARG A 281 -4.03 7.95 -3.00
C ARG A 281 -3.25 6.75 -3.52
N ARG A 282 -3.52 5.54 -3.00
CA ARG A 282 -2.76 4.36 -3.37
C ARG A 282 -3.20 3.84 -4.73
N ARG A 283 -2.39 4.10 -5.74
CA ARG A 283 -2.55 3.56 -7.08
C ARG A 283 -2.10 2.11 -7.15
N GLN A 284 -2.86 1.28 -7.86
CA GLN A 284 -2.63 -0.16 -7.93
C GLN A 284 -2.38 -0.60 -9.37
N ALA A 285 -1.31 -1.37 -9.59
CA ALA A 285 -0.95 -1.84 -10.92
C ALA A 285 -2.07 -2.69 -11.56
N GLY A 286 -2.75 -3.54 -10.77
CA GLY A 286 -3.87 -4.37 -11.21
C GLY A 286 -5.12 -3.58 -11.59
N LEU A 287 -5.20 -2.29 -11.21
CA LEU A 287 -6.29 -1.38 -11.56
C LEU A 287 -5.87 -0.35 -12.62
N GLY A 288 -4.87 -0.65 -13.44
CA GLY A 288 -4.38 0.29 -14.45
C GLY A 288 -3.75 1.55 -13.84
N ARG A 289 -3.13 1.44 -12.66
CA ARG A 289 -2.54 2.56 -11.88
C ARG A 289 -3.57 3.58 -11.39
N LEU A 290 -4.80 3.16 -11.21
CA LEU A 290 -5.85 3.93 -10.54
C LEU A 290 -5.94 3.54 -9.07
N THR A 291 -6.49 4.44 -8.25
CA THR A 291 -6.93 4.11 -6.90
C THR A 291 -8.23 3.32 -6.92
N PRO A 292 -8.58 2.59 -5.86
CA PRO A 292 -9.86 1.86 -5.79
C PRO A 292 -11.10 2.72 -6.08
N ILE A 293 -11.10 3.98 -5.63
CA ILE A 293 -12.24 4.89 -5.86
C ILE A 293 -12.26 5.39 -7.30
N GLU A 294 -11.11 5.79 -7.85
CA GLU A 294 -11.03 6.24 -9.25
C GLU A 294 -11.44 5.12 -10.20
N TYR A 295 -10.97 3.90 -9.95
CA TYR A 295 -11.32 2.75 -10.77
C TYR A 295 -12.83 2.51 -10.79
N GLU A 296 -13.50 2.48 -9.63
CA GLU A 296 -14.97 2.34 -9.58
C GLU A 296 -15.67 3.51 -10.30
N ALA A 297 -15.25 4.74 -10.05
CA ALA A 297 -15.87 5.91 -10.66
C ALA A 297 -15.80 5.87 -12.20
N ILE A 298 -14.66 5.50 -12.76
CA ILE A 298 -14.45 5.44 -14.21
C ILE A 298 -15.20 4.25 -14.83
N MET A 299 -15.06 3.07 -14.22
CA MET A 299 -15.53 1.81 -14.83
C MET A 299 -17.04 1.56 -14.61
N THR A 300 -17.68 2.24 -13.65
CA THR A 300 -19.12 2.12 -13.41
C THR A 300 -19.94 3.27 -14.02
N THR A 301 -19.28 4.32 -14.52
CA THR A 301 -20.00 5.39 -15.25
C THR A 301 -20.42 4.87 -16.61
N PRO A 302 -21.73 4.89 -16.97
CA PRO A 302 -22.18 4.48 -18.29
C PRO A 302 -21.52 5.35 -19.38
N ALA A 303 -21.08 4.72 -20.48
CA ALA A 303 -20.44 5.41 -21.62
C ALA A 303 -21.29 6.48 -22.30
N THR A 304 -22.52 6.70 -21.87
CA THR A 304 -23.51 7.63 -22.43
C THR A 304 -23.30 9.10 -22.03
N GLN A 305 -22.29 9.43 -21.20
CA GLN A 305 -22.00 10.84 -20.84
C GLN A 305 -20.81 11.47 -21.59
N ALA A 306 -20.29 10.79 -22.61
CA ALA A 306 -19.14 11.27 -23.40
C ALA A 306 -19.55 11.60 -24.86
N ALA A 307 -20.75 12.13 -25.10
CA ALA A 307 -21.20 12.62 -26.42
C ALA A 307 -21.58 14.11 -26.28
#